data_e1c030b5e9030a22ee5ba9f5a8f062cd
#
_entry.id   e1c030b5e9030a22ee5ba9f5a8f062cd
#
_cell.length_a   1.000
_cell.length_b   1.000
_cell.length_c   1.000
_cell.angle_alpha   90.00
_cell.angle_beta   90.00
_cell.angle_gamma   90.00
#
_symmetry.space_group_name_H-M   'P 1'
#
loop_
_entity.id
_entity.type
_entity.pdbx_description
1 polymer ?
#
loop_
_entity_poly.entity_id
_entity_poly.type
_entity_poly.pdbx_seq_one_letter_code
_entity_poly.pdbx_strand_id
1 'polypeptide(L)'
;SDNLDEPEIQALKDTGIPVLGDRREGLMHDKFVVIDRLEVWTGSMNFTFNDAYKNNNNLIRVRSSRLAQDYLTEFSEMFTDDEFGPRSPANTPYSTLSVDSSQLEVYFSPDDGTAGHLIDLINAARQSISFLAYSFTADDLASAMLARAPAGITISGVFEERQYRSNTGTEYDHFRSSGQDVRLDGNPRNMHHKVIIIDGQIVVTGSYNFSASAEKSNDENTLVIHNAEIASLYLSEFQRVLEAAQPLGD
;
A
#
# COMPACT_ATOMS: atom_id res chain seq x y z
N SER A 1 6.21 -19.66 -1.20
CA SER A 1 6.08 -21.04 -1.70
C SER A 1 5.05 -21.87 -0.94
N ASP A 2 4.71 -21.48 0.27
CA ASP A 2 3.91 -22.31 1.17
C ASP A 2 2.43 -22.46 0.74
N ASN A 3 1.94 -21.56 -0.12
CA ASN A 3 0.55 -21.58 -0.59
C ASN A 3 0.35 -22.33 -1.93
N LEU A 4 1.41 -22.83 -2.56
CA LEU A 4 1.28 -23.50 -3.88
C LEU A 4 0.52 -24.83 -3.84
N ASP A 5 0.40 -25.42 -2.66
CA ASP A 5 -0.31 -26.67 -2.41
C ASP A 5 -1.75 -26.47 -1.91
N GLU A 6 -2.21 -25.21 -1.80
CA GLU A 6 -3.59 -24.91 -1.43
C GLU A 6 -4.57 -25.43 -2.49
N PRO A 7 -5.75 -25.96 -2.06
CA PRO A 7 -6.74 -26.56 -2.98
C PRO A 7 -7.20 -25.62 -4.09
N GLU A 8 -7.31 -24.33 -3.80
CA GLU A 8 -7.70 -23.29 -4.76
C GLU A 8 -6.65 -23.11 -5.85
N ILE A 9 -5.38 -23.13 -5.49
CA ILE A 9 -4.25 -23.05 -6.44
C ILE A 9 -4.18 -24.31 -7.28
N GLN A 10 -4.41 -25.48 -6.67
CA GLN A 10 -4.45 -26.73 -7.44
C GLN A 10 -5.63 -26.75 -8.42
N ALA A 11 -6.80 -26.22 -8.04
CA ALA A 11 -7.94 -26.11 -8.95
C ALA A 11 -7.64 -25.21 -10.16
N LEU A 12 -6.90 -24.13 -10.01
CA LEU A 12 -6.44 -23.31 -11.15
C LEU A 12 -5.53 -24.11 -12.09
N LYS A 13 -4.54 -24.82 -11.55
CA LYS A 13 -3.62 -25.66 -12.33
C LYS A 13 -4.38 -26.77 -13.08
N ASP A 14 -5.36 -27.41 -12.45
CA ASP A 14 -6.16 -28.49 -13.04
C ASP A 14 -7.02 -27.98 -14.22
N THR A 15 -7.36 -26.70 -14.27
CA THR A 15 -8.03 -26.08 -15.42
C THR A 15 -7.07 -25.63 -16.52
N GLY A 16 -5.77 -25.84 -16.34
CA GLY A 16 -4.74 -25.46 -17.31
C GLY A 16 -4.31 -24.00 -17.22
N ILE A 17 -4.69 -23.29 -16.15
CA ILE A 17 -4.22 -21.92 -15.90
C ILE A 17 -2.78 -22.00 -15.40
N PRO A 18 -1.82 -21.31 -16.06
CA PRO A 18 -0.44 -21.28 -15.61
C PRO A 18 -0.34 -20.57 -14.24
N VAL A 19 0.38 -21.19 -13.31
CA VAL A 19 0.64 -20.65 -11.98
C VAL A 19 2.14 -20.72 -11.70
N LEU A 20 2.73 -19.58 -11.40
CA LEU A 20 4.11 -19.45 -10.94
C LEU A 20 4.14 -19.00 -9.49
N GLY A 21 5.00 -19.59 -8.67
CA GLY A 21 5.21 -19.18 -7.29
C GLY A 21 6.58 -18.57 -7.09
N ASP A 22 6.65 -17.52 -6.32
CA ASP A 22 7.93 -16.95 -5.87
C ASP A 22 8.66 -17.95 -4.96
N ARG A 23 9.96 -18.12 -5.20
CA ARG A 23 10.83 -19.09 -4.52
C ARG A 23 11.93 -18.42 -3.70
N ARG A 24 11.86 -17.10 -3.50
CA ARG A 24 12.85 -16.30 -2.77
C ARG A 24 12.43 -16.09 -1.31
N GLU A 25 13.33 -15.49 -0.51
CA GLU A 25 13.05 -15.05 0.84
C GLU A 25 12.16 -13.79 0.89
N GLY A 26 12.30 -12.86 -0.09
CA GLY A 26 11.38 -11.74 -0.28
C GLY A 26 9.99 -12.23 -0.69
N LEU A 27 8.98 -11.40 -0.51
CA LEU A 27 7.59 -11.73 -0.83
C LEU A 27 7.22 -11.15 -2.21
N MET A 28 6.62 -11.96 -3.06
CA MET A 28 5.73 -11.42 -4.09
C MET A 28 4.45 -10.99 -3.36
N HIS A 29 4.41 -9.72 -2.99
CA HIS A 29 3.36 -9.18 -2.12
C HIS A 29 2.36 -8.30 -2.89
N ASP A 30 2.48 -8.20 -4.18
CA ASP A 30 1.53 -7.53 -5.05
C ASP A 30 0.12 -8.11 -4.95
N LYS A 31 -0.86 -7.24 -5.06
CA LYS A 31 -2.27 -7.57 -5.04
C LYS A 31 -2.95 -6.82 -6.18
N PHE A 32 -2.85 -7.38 -7.39
CA PHE A 32 -3.52 -6.79 -8.53
C PHE A 32 -4.08 -7.83 -9.49
N VAL A 33 -5.03 -7.38 -10.30
CA VAL A 33 -5.59 -8.13 -11.43
C VAL A 33 -5.64 -7.20 -12.63
N VAL A 34 -5.16 -7.67 -13.77
CA VAL A 34 -5.29 -6.95 -15.05
C VAL A 34 -6.28 -7.70 -15.94
N ILE A 35 -7.30 -7.01 -16.44
CA ILE A 35 -8.35 -7.58 -17.28
C ILE A 35 -8.30 -6.92 -18.66
N ASP A 36 -8.22 -7.75 -19.69
CA ASP A 36 -8.28 -7.36 -21.11
C ASP A 36 -7.24 -6.27 -21.50
N ARG A 37 -6.12 -6.17 -20.79
CA ARG A 37 -5.10 -5.11 -20.96
C ARG A 37 -5.68 -3.70 -20.87
N LEU A 38 -6.74 -3.53 -20.11
CA LEU A 38 -7.51 -2.29 -20.03
C LEU A 38 -7.92 -1.92 -18.62
N GLU A 39 -8.17 -2.88 -17.75
CA GLU A 39 -8.61 -2.62 -16.39
C GLU A 39 -7.58 -3.16 -15.40
N VAL A 40 -7.28 -2.37 -14.38
CA VAL A 40 -6.45 -2.75 -13.24
C VAL A 40 -7.30 -2.71 -11.98
N TRP A 41 -7.24 -3.77 -11.20
CA TRP A 41 -7.78 -3.82 -9.85
C TRP A 41 -6.60 -3.97 -8.90
N THR A 42 -6.45 -3.05 -7.95
CA THR A 42 -5.35 -3.06 -6.98
C THR A 42 -5.75 -2.42 -5.66
N GLY A 43 -4.93 -2.59 -4.64
CA GLY A 43 -5.14 -2.07 -3.29
C GLY A 43 -4.47 -2.93 -2.24
N SER A 44 -4.95 -2.84 -1.00
CA SER A 44 -4.38 -3.62 0.11
C SER A 44 -4.96 -5.03 0.25
N MET A 45 -6.07 -5.33 -0.45
CA MET A 45 -6.86 -6.56 -0.25
C MET A 45 -6.16 -7.79 -0.84
N ASN A 46 -5.82 -8.77 -0.01
CA ASN A 46 -5.52 -10.12 -0.51
C ASN A 46 -6.82 -10.78 -1.02
N PHE A 47 -6.69 -11.66 -2.01
CA PHE A 47 -7.84 -12.38 -2.58
C PHE A 47 -8.26 -13.54 -1.66
N THR A 48 -8.59 -13.21 -0.42
CA THR A 48 -9.01 -14.16 0.62
C THR A 48 -10.34 -13.76 1.24
N PHE A 49 -11.05 -14.74 1.80
CA PHE A 49 -12.31 -14.48 2.50
C PHE A 49 -12.16 -13.47 3.66
N ASN A 50 -11.07 -13.57 4.43
CA ASN A 50 -10.86 -12.67 5.55
C ASN A 50 -10.63 -11.23 5.08
N ASP A 51 -9.83 -11.03 4.03
CA ASP A 51 -9.56 -9.69 3.51
C ASP A 51 -10.77 -9.07 2.85
N ALA A 52 -11.59 -9.85 2.15
CA ALA A 52 -12.78 -9.35 1.50
C ALA A 52 -13.92 -8.98 2.48
N TYR A 53 -14.02 -9.68 3.64
CA TYR A 53 -15.23 -9.58 4.47
C TYR A 53 -14.98 -9.26 5.96
N LYS A 54 -13.74 -9.31 6.47
CA LYS A 54 -13.46 -9.16 7.90
C LYS A 54 -12.40 -8.12 8.22
N ASN A 55 -11.40 -7.97 7.34
CA ASN A 55 -10.32 -7.00 7.50
C ASN A 55 -10.74 -5.64 6.94
N ASN A 56 -10.13 -4.57 7.45
CA ASN A 56 -10.24 -3.27 6.79
C ASN A 56 -9.25 -3.24 5.62
N ASN A 57 -9.77 -3.19 4.41
CA ASN A 57 -9.01 -3.16 3.17
C ASN A 57 -9.63 -2.18 2.18
N ASN A 58 -8.88 -1.86 1.14
CA ASN A 58 -9.38 -1.20 -0.04
C ASN A 58 -9.07 -2.01 -1.30
N LEU A 59 -9.89 -1.82 -2.31
CA LEU A 59 -9.69 -2.31 -3.66
C LEU A 59 -10.21 -1.23 -4.60
N ILE A 60 -9.36 -0.75 -5.50
CA ILE A 60 -9.70 0.23 -6.51
C ILE A 60 -9.65 -0.39 -7.90
N ARG A 61 -10.62 -0.01 -8.74
CA ARG A 61 -10.64 -0.35 -10.16
C ARG A 61 -10.34 0.87 -10.99
N VAL A 62 -9.35 0.77 -11.87
CA VAL A 62 -8.99 1.82 -12.81
C VAL A 62 -9.08 1.27 -14.24
N ARG A 63 -9.75 2.01 -15.12
CA ARG A 63 -9.83 1.66 -16.53
C ARG A 63 -8.89 2.53 -17.36
N SER A 64 -7.73 2.01 -17.66
CA SER A 64 -6.68 2.69 -18.44
C SER A 64 -5.75 1.67 -19.07
N SER A 65 -5.60 1.72 -20.38
CA SER A 65 -4.66 0.83 -21.09
C SER A 65 -3.20 1.13 -20.77
N ARG A 66 -2.86 2.37 -20.42
CA ARG A 66 -1.50 2.74 -20.01
C ARG A 66 -1.18 2.17 -18.62
N LEU A 67 -2.06 2.38 -17.65
CA LEU A 67 -1.89 1.78 -16.33
C LEU A 67 -1.87 0.25 -16.42
N ALA A 68 -2.73 -0.34 -17.24
CA ALA A 68 -2.73 -1.79 -17.48
C ALA A 68 -1.40 -2.27 -18.09
N GLN A 69 -0.75 -1.45 -18.90
CA GLN A 69 0.57 -1.78 -19.45
C GLN A 69 1.65 -1.76 -18.37
N ASP A 70 1.63 -0.80 -17.42
CA ASP A 70 2.58 -0.76 -16.29
C ASP A 70 2.48 -2.04 -15.46
N TYR A 71 1.26 -2.39 -15.02
CA TYR A 71 1.03 -3.62 -14.26
C TYR A 71 1.30 -4.93 -15.06
N LEU A 72 1.17 -4.91 -16.39
CA LEU A 72 1.53 -6.05 -17.22
C LEU A 72 3.03 -6.17 -17.44
N THR A 73 3.77 -5.07 -17.43
CA THR A 73 5.22 -5.07 -17.44
C THR A 73 5.72 -5.75 -16.18
N GLU A 74 5.29 -5.29 -15.02
CA GLU A 74 5.60 -5.90 -13.72
C GLU A 74 5.21 -7.39 -13.65
N PHE A 75 4.00 -7.73 -14.09
CA PHE A 75 3.56 -9.13 -14.17
C PHE A 75 4.47 -9.97 -15.06
N SER A 76 4.91 -9.43 -16.22
CA SER A 76 5.73 -10.17 -17.18
C SER A 76 7.13 -10.43 -16.66
N GLU A 77 7.72 -9.49 -15.94
CA GLU A 77 9.01 -9.67 -15.27
C GLU A 77 8.97 -10.85 -14.32
N MET A 78 7.97 -10.88 -13.43
CA MET A 78 7.80 -11.97 -12.48
C MET A 78 7.42 -13.28 -13.17
N PHE A 79 6.42 -13.25 -14.06
CA PHE A 79 5.80 -14.48 -14.58
C PHE A 79 6.53 -15.09 -15.76
N THR A 80 7.10 -14.25 -16.66
CA THR A 80 7.76 -14.71 -17.89
C THR A 80 9.27 -14.82 -17.70
N ASP A 81 9.86 -13.81 -17.05
CA ASP A 81 11.32 -13.69 -16.97
C ASP A 81 11.88 -14.23 -15.64
N ASP A 82 11.00 -14.60 -14.69
CA ASP A 82 11.36 -15.14 -13.36
C ASP A 82 12.23 -14.12 -12.55
N GLU A 83 11.99 -12.84 -12.80
CA GLU A 83 12.64 -11.73 -12.13
C GLU A 83 11.72 -11.18 -11.04
N PHE A 84 12.15 -11.33 -9.79
CA PHE A 84 11.41 -10.89 -8.62
C PHE A 84 12.32 -10.05 -7.72
N GLY A 85 11.73 -9.08 -7.00
CA GLY A 85 12.39 -8.23 -6.00
C GLY A 85 13.60 -7.51 -6.56
N PRO A 86 14.76 -7.49 -5.89
CA PRO A 86 15.91 -6.67 -6.30
C PRO A 86 16.52 -6.98 -7.67
N ARG A 87 15.95 -7.93 -8.42
CA ARG A 87 16.36 -8.21 -9.81
C ARG A 87 15.45 -7.57 -10.83
N SER A 88 14.27 -7.09 -10.42
CA SER A 88 13.34 -6.38 -11.30
C SER A 88 13.97 -5.10 -11.84
N PRO A 89 13.87 -4.81 -13.13
CA PRO A 89 14.42 -3.59 -13.72
C PRO A 89 13.44 -2.41 -13.55
N ALA A 90 13.94 -1.23 -13.23
CA ALA A 90 13.15 0.00 -13.22
C ALA A 90 12.73 0.38 -14.65
N ASN A 91 11.61 -0.13 -15.12
CA ASN A 91 11.17 -0.01 -16.51
C ASN A 91 9.67 0.32 -16.66
N THR A 92 9.01 0.81 -15.61
CA THR A 92 7.61 1.22 -15.62
C THR A 92 7.30 2.22 -16.75
N PRO A 93 6.54 1.83 -17.80
CA PRO A 93 6.43 2.62 -19.02
C PRO A 93 5.71 3.97 -18.84
N TYR A 94 4.73 4.04 -17.95
CA TYR A 94 3.89 5.22 -17.73
C TYR A 94 3.75 5.53 -16.24
N SER A 95 4.86 5.68 -15.53
CA SER A 95 4.87 5.95 -14.08
C SER A 95 4.03 7.18 -13.69
N THR A 96 3.70 8.06 -14.63
CA THR A 96 2.76 9.18 -14.45
C THR A 96 1.80 9.24 -15.63
N LEU A 97 0.49 9.24 -15.34
CA LEU A 97 -0.56 9.26 -16.36
C LEU A 97 -1.81 9.97 -15.88
N SER A 98 -2.69 10.35 -16.81
CA SER A 98 -4.00 10.93 -16.48
C SER A 98 -5.11 9.97 -16.87
N VAL A 99 -6.09 9.82 -15.97
CA VAL A 99 -7.32 9.05 -16.20
C VAL A 99 -8.49 9.94 -15.77
N ASP A 100 -9.33 10.29 -16.71
CA ASP A 100 -10.42 11.27 -16.53
C ASP A 100 -9.91 12.57 -15.88
N SER A 101 -10.42 12.93 -14.71
CA SER A 101 -10.03 14.12 -13.94
C SER A 101 -8.88 13.86 -12.96
N SER A 102 -8.33 12.67 -12.91
CA SER A 102 -7.29 12.27 -11.97
C SER A 102 -5.91 12.23 -12.63
N GLN A 103 -4.89 12.69 -11.94
CA GLN A 103 -3.50 12.35 -12.25
C GLN A 103 -3.13 11.16 -11.37
N LEU A 104 -2.51 10.16 -11.97
CA LEU A 104 -2.04 8.97 -11.28
C LEU A 104 -0.52 8.87 -11.39
N GLU A 105 0.09 8.34 -10.34
CA GLU A 105 1.47 7.87 -10.36
C GLU A 105 1.47 6.42 -9.89
N VAL A 106 2.31 5.60 -10.51
CA VAL A 106 2.46 4.19 -10.13
C VAL A 106 3.93 3.86 -9.96
N TYR A 107 4.22 3.15 -8.90
CA TYR A 107 5.57 2.74 -8.53
C TYR A 107 5.55 1.29 -8.09
N PHE A 108 6.54 0.53 -8.56
CA PHE A 108 6.78 -0.83 -8.11
C PHE A 108 8.06 -0.88 -7.28
N SER A 109 8.01 -1.58 -6.17
CA SER A 109 9.18 -1.81 -5.34
C SER A 109 9.70 -3.21 -5.61
N PRO A 110 11.03 -3.37 -5.53
CA PRO A 110 12.02 -2.42 -5.01
C PRO A 110 12.70 -1.52 -6.04
N ASP A 111 12.34 -1.59 -7.31
CA ASP A 111 13.09 -1.01 -8.44
C ASP A 111 12.79 0.48 -8.70
N ASP A 112 11.55 0.94 -8.46
CA ASP A 112 11.14 2.33 -8.72
C ASP A 112 11.44 3.31 -7.56
N GLY A 113 12.01 2.85 -6.42
CA GLY A 113 12.39 3.73 -5.31
C GLY A 113 11.20 4.41 -4.63
N THR A 114 10.16 3.66 -4.36
CA THR A 114 8.85 4.10 -3.85
C THR A 114 8.97 5.04 -2.63
N ALA A 115 9.81 4.71 -1.64
CA ALA A 115 9.96 5.53 -0.44
C ALA A 115 10.38 6.98 -0.76
N GLY A 116 11.27 7.19 -1.73
CA GLY A 116 11.69 8.51 -2.16
C GLY A 116 10.53 9.36 -2.68
N HIS A 117 9.69 8.78 -3.54
CA HIS A 117 8.50 9.45 -4.07
C HIS A 117 7.48 9.79 -2.98
N LEU A 118 7.25 8.87 -2.03
CA LEU A 118 6.38 9.13 -0.89
C LEU A 118 6.90 10.24 0.01
N ILE A 119 8.21 10.29 0.27
CA ILE A 119 8.87 11.35 1.03
C ILE A 119 8.69 12.71 0.35
N ASP A 120 8.82 12.78 -0.97
CA ASP A 120 8.61 14.02 -1.72
C ASP A 120 7.16 14.52 -1.61
N LEU A 121 6.18 13.64 -1.72
CA LEU A 121 4.76 13.97 -1.50
C LEU A 121 4.50 14.45 -0.06
N ILE A 122 5.04 13.77 0.94
CA ILE A 122 4.95 14.13 2.36
C ILE A 122 5.57 15.52 2.59
N ASN A 123 6.74 15.78 2.04
CA ASN A 123 7.42 17.07 2.14
C ASN A 123 6.64 18.21 1.47
N ALA A 124 5.84 17.92 0.46
CA ALA A 124 4.99 18.88 -0.22
C ALA A 124 3.67 19.18 0.51
N ALA A 125 3.31 18.43 1.55
CA ALA A 125 2.07 18.61 2.33
C ALA A 125 1.96 20.03 2.91
N ARG A 126 0.74 20.60 2.89
CA ARG A 126 0.46 21.98 3.29
C ARG A 126 -0.56 22.12 4.41
N GLN A 127 -1.38 21.09 4.66
CA GLN A 127 -2.47 21.14 5.64
C GLN A 127 -2.48 19.92 6.55
N SER A 128 -2.48 18.72 5.97
CA SER A 128 -2.69 17.50 6.75
C SER A 128 -2.07 16.26 6.11
N ILE A 129 -1.69 15.31 6.95
CA ILE A 129 -1.30 13.96 6.58
C ILE A 129 -2.11 13.01 7.47
N SER A 130 -2.99 12.21 6.86
CA SER A 130 -3.72 11.15 7.55
C SER A 130 -3.26 9.79 7.02
N PHE A 131 -3.08 8.79 7.89
CA PHE A 131 -2.64 7.48 7.42
C PHE A 131 -3.32 6.31 8.15
N LEU A 132 -3.43 5.20 7.43
CA LEU A 132 -3.84 3.89 7.95
C LEU A 132 -2.71 2.91 7.61
N ALA A 133 -2.06 2.37 8.64
CA ALA A 133 -0.86 1.57 8.46
C ALA A 133 -0.99 0.18 9.09
N TYR A 134 -1.03 -0.86 8.25
CA TYR A 134 -0.92 -2.24 8.72
C TYR A 134 0.43 -2.46 9.39
N SER A 135 1.53 -2.21 8.70
CA SER A 135 2.88 -2.23 9.27
C SER A 135 3.59 -0.91 8.97
N PHE A 136 4.12 -0.27 9.99
CA PHE A 136 4.87 0.97 9.85
C PHE A 136 6.14 0.91 10.71
N THR A 137 7.26 0.62 10.05
CA THR A 137 8.61 0.49 10.63
C THR A 137 9.66 1.23 9.80
N ALA A 138 9.23 2.11 8.89
CA ALA A 138 10.10 2.90 8.01
C ALA A 138 10.44 4.24 8.66
N ASP A 139 11.61 4.32 9.32
CA ASP A 139 12.10 5.49 10.05
C ASP A 139 12.14 6.76 9.17
N ASP A 140 12.48 6.61 7.90
CA ASP A 140 12.60 7.71 6.94
C ASP A 140 11.25 8.33 6.61
N LEU A 141 10.22 7.53 6.35
CA LEU A 141 8.85 8.00 6.15
C LEU A 141 8.27 8.66 7.41
N ALA A 142 8.47 8.05 8.58
CA ALA A 142 8.04 8.61 9.84
C ALA A 142 8.72 9.96 10.13
N SER A 143 10.03 10.03 9.94
CA SER A 143 10.82 11.25 10.10
C SER A 143 10.37 12.36 9.14
N ALA A 144 10.09 12.02 7.89
CA ALA A 144 9.56 12.97 6.91
C ALA A 144 8.20 13.52 7.33
N MET A 145 7.27 12.67 7.79
CA MET A 145 5.97 13.12 8.30
C MET A 145 6.15 14.03 9.53
N LEU A 146 6.91 13.59 10.54
CA LEU A 146 7.11 14.33 11.78
C LEU A 146 7.79 15.69 11.56
N ALA A 147 8.68 15.79 10.57
CA ALA A 147 9.31 17.05 10.18
C ALA A 147 8.31 18.11 9.67
N ARG A 148 7.08 17.71 9.31
CA ARG A 148 6.01 18.64 8.87
C ARG A 148 5.23 19.26 10.03
N ALA A 149 5.20 18.62 11.20
CA ALA A 149 4.44 19.10 12.37
C ALA A 149 4.82 20.52 12.81
N PRO A 150 6.11 20.92 12.89
CA PRO A 150 6.50 22.30 13.24
C PRO A 150 6.03 23.34 12.22
N ALA A 151 5.72 22.95 10.99
CA ALA A 151 5.15 23.85 9.97
C ALA A 151 3.63 23.99 10.08
N GLY A 152 3.01 23.39 11.10
CA GLY A 152 1.57 23.45 11.36
C GLY A 152 0.75 22.41 10.58
N ILE A 153 1.40 21.39 9.99
CA ILE A 153 0.71 20.30 9.31
C ILE A 153 0.13 19.35 10.37
N THR A 154 -1.17 19.10 10.29
CA THR A 154 -1.84 18.12 11.17
C THR A 154 -1.48 16.70 10.73
N ILE A 155 -0.99 15.89 11.67
CA ILE A 155 -0.67 14.49 11.42
C ILE A 155 -1.55 13.62 12.30
N SER A 156 -2.26 12.68 11.70
CA SER A 156 -3.09 11.72 12.44
C SER A 156 -3.03 10.35 11.77
N GLY A 157 -3.10 9.28 12.57
CA GLY A 157 -2.95 7.95 12.02
C GLY A 157 -3.52 6.82 12.87
N VAL A 158 -3.79 5.70 12.21
CA VAL A 158 -4.15 4.46 12.89
C VAL A 158 -3.17 3.37 12.51
N PHE A 159 -2.60 2.73 13.52
CA PHE A 159 -1.72 1.58 13.40
C PHE A 159 -2.50 0.30 13.69
N GLU A 160 -2.18 -0.77 13.02
CA GLU A 160 -2.72 -2.10 13.34
C GLU A 160 -2.14 -2.62 14.66
N GLU A 161 -3.03 -2.99 15.60
CA GLU A 161 -2.65 -3.30 16.97
C GLU A 161 -1.73 -4.51 17.09
N ARG A 162 -1.98 -5.58 16.33
CA ARG A 162 -1.16 -6.80 16.40
C ARG A 162 0.23 -6.58 15.83
N GLN A 163 0.33 -5.79 14.74
CA GLN A 163 1.61 -5.40 14.17
C GLN A 163 2.40 -4.51 15.12
N TYR A 164 1.74 -3.56 15.78
CA TYR A 164 2.37 -2.77 16.84
C TYR A 164 2.97 -3.66 17.93
N ARG A 165 2.25 -4.70 18.37
CA ARG A 165 2.70 -5.59 19.45
C ARG A 165 3.77 -6.60 19.01
N SER A 166 3.83 -6.97 17.73
CA SER A 166 4.72 -8.01 17.22
C SER A 166 5.94 -7.50 16.47
N ASN A 167 5.86 -6.32 15.85
CA ASN A 167 6.96 -5.77 15.08
C ASN A 167 8.01 -5.13 16.00
N THR A 168 9.28 -5.30 15.64
CA THR A 168 10.37 -4.53 16.20
C THR A 168 10.53 -3.24 15.40
N GLY A 169 10.71 -2.10 16.08
CA GLY A 169 10.93 -0.81 15.42
C GLY A 169 9.66 -0.19 14.84
N THR A 170 8.49 -0.42 15.46
CA THR A 170 7.26 0.27 15.07
C THR A 170 7.34 1.76 15.37
N GLU A 171 6.86 2.59 14.45
CA GLU A 171 6.89 4.04 14.57
C GLU A 171 5.79 4.63 15.48
N TYR A 172 4.88 3.82 15.99
CA TYR A 172 3.77 4.28 16.82
C TYR A 172 4.21 5.15 18.01
N ASP A 173 5.18 4.66 18.78
CA ASP A 173 5.67 5.38 19.98
C ASP A 173 6.41 6.66 19.60
N HIS A 174 7.06 6.71 18.46
CA HIS A 174 7.72 7.89 17.93
C HIS A 174 6.69 8.99 17.58
N PHE A 175 5.62 8.66 16.85
CA PHE A 175 4.53 9.59 16.59
C PHE A 175 3.84 10.05 17.86
N ARG A 176 3.51 9.14 18.78
CA ARG A 176 2.84 9.45 20.04
C ARG A 176 3.68 10.38 20.91
N SER A 177 4.97 10.08 21.12
CA SER A 177 5.88 10.91 21.91
C SER A 177 6.12 12.30 21.30
N SER A 178 5.95 12.43 19.98
CA SER A 178 5.98 13.69 19.25
C SER A 178 4.65 14.47 19.31
N GLY A 179 3.66 13.98 20.07
CA GLY A 179 2.38 14.66 20.29
C GLY A 179 1.37 14.54 19.15
N GLN A 180 1.55 13.57 18.24
CA GLN A 180 0.61 13.35 17.14
C GLN A 180 -0.58 12.50 17.58
N ASP A 181 -1.77 12.72 16.97
CA ASP A 181 -2.96 11.88 17.22
C ASP A 181 -2.84 10.54 16.49
N VAL A 182 -2.19 9.60 17.14
CA VAL A 182 -2.08 8.23 16.63
C VAL A 182 -2.77 7.25 17.58
N ARG A 183 -3.46 6.27 17.00
CA ARG A 183 -4.25 5.29 17.74
C ARG A 183 -3.97 3.88 17.23
N LEU A 184 -4.29 2.90 18.06
CA LEU A 184 -4.34 1.49 17.66
C LEU A 184 -5.75 1.15 17.17
N ASP A 185 -5.85 0.38 16.10
CA ASP A 185 -7.14 0.03 15.50
C ASP A 185 -8.03 -0.81 16.43
N GLY A 186 -9.34 -0.77 16.18
CA GLY A 186 -10.34 -1.52 16.94
C GLY A 186 -10.90 -2.71 16.18
N ASN A 187 -10.34 -3.10 15.03
CA ASN A 187 -10.84 -4.24 14.27
C ASN A 187 -10.43 -5.56 14.97
N PRO A 188 -11.37 -6.43 15.36
CA PRO A 188 -11.03 -7.71 15.99
C PRO A 188 -10.26 -8.67 15.07
N ARG A 189 -10.13 -8.35 13.78
CA ARG A 189 -9.28 -9.02 12.81
C ARG A 189 -8.07 -8.15 12.49
N ASN A 190 -7.94 -7.61 11.28
CA ASN A 190 -6.82 -6.75 10.92
C ASN A 190 -7.30 -5.45 10.27
N MET A 191 -6.73 -4.35 10.67
CA MET A 191 -6.74 -3.11 9.89
C MET A 191 -5.59 -3.22 8.88
N HIS A 192 -5.91 -3.69 7.65
CA HIS A 192 -4.91 -4.10 6.67
C HIS A 192 -4.60 -3.04 5.61
N HIS A 193 -5.10 -1.83 5.79
CA HIS A 193 -4.79 -0.69 4.92
C HIS A 193 -3.30 -0.33 4.93
N LYS A 194 -2.83 0.18 3.80
CA LYS A 194 -1.56 0.89 3.61
C LYS A 194 -1.88 2.15 2.83
N VAL A 195 -2.34 3.17 3.54
CA VAL A 195 -2.91 4.38 2.96
C VAL A 195 -2.27 5.61 3.59
N ILE A 196 -1.91 6.58 2.76
CA ILE A 196 -1.59 7.95 3.18
C ILE A 196 -2.51 8.89 2.42
N ILE A 197 -3.12 9.86 3.11
CA ILE A 197 -3.96 10.89 2.52
C ILE A 197 -3.33 12.23 2.83
N ILE A 198 -3.00 13.00 1.80
CA ILE A 198 -2.31 14.28 1.94
C ILE A 198 -3.25 15.41 1.51
N ASP A 199 -3.44 16.38 2.40
CA ASP A 199 -4.21 17.62 2.18
C ASP A 199 -5.68 17.39 1.73
N GLY A 200 -6.22 16.18 1.89
CA GLY A 200 -7.51 15.79 1.32
C GLY A 200 -7.57 15.84 -0.21
N GLN A 201 -6.41 15.75 -0.88
CA GLN A 201 -6.26 15.87 -2.33
C GLN A 201 -5.54 14.68 -2.97
N ILE A 202 -4.65 14.06 -2.23
CA ILE A 202 -3.79 12.98 -2.72
C ILE A 202 -4.03 11.74 -1.87
N VAL A 203 -4.16 10.59 -2.51
CA VAL A 203 -4.22 9.28 -1.87
C VAL A 203 -3.05 8.44 -2.34
N VAL A 204 -2.32 7.88 -1.40
CA VAL A 204 -1.37 6.78 -1.64
C VAL A 204 -2.04 5.50 -1.18
N THR A 205 -2.06 4.47 -2.01
CA THR A 205 -2.60 3.14 -1.69
C THR A 205 -1.88 2.06 -2.48
N GLY A 206 -2.11 0.80 -2.14
CA GLY A 206 -1.46 -0.36 -2.79
C GLY A 206 -1.16 -1.48 -1.82
N SER A 207 -0.19 -2.29 -2.17
CA SER A 207 0.28 -3.40 -1.34
C SER A 207 1.42 -3.00 -0.38
N TYR A 208 2.10 -1.89 -0.66
CA TYR A 208 3.33 -1.42 -0.02
C TYR A 208 3.13 -1.13 1.48
N ASN A 209 3.68 -1.98 2.33
CA ASN A 209 3.81 -1.68 3.75
C ASN A 209 4.89 -0.61 3.97
N PHE A 210 4.70 0.26 4.96
CA PHE A 210 5.70 1.28 5.28
C PHE A 210 6.87 0.66 6.04
N SER A 211 7.70 -0.11 5.33
CA SER A 211 8.79 -0.91 5.91
C SER A 211 9.98 -1.06 4.97
N ALA A 212 11.15 -1.31 5.54
CA ALA A 212 12.37 -1.55 4.76
C ALA A 212 12.27 -2.79 3.87
N SER A 213 11.50 -3.82 4.26
CA SER A 213 11.32 -5.02 3.44
C SER A 213 10.49 -4.73 2.19
N ALA A 214 9.44 -3.90 2.32
CA ALA A 214 8.64 -3.46 1.19
C ALA A 214 9.47 -2.65 0.18
N GLU A 215 10.39 -1.80 0.66
CA GLU A 215 11.24 -0.96 -0.19
C GLU A 215 12.37 -1.74 -0.88
N LYS A 216 12.89 -2.80 -0.26
CA LYS A 216 14.20 -3.37 -0.67
C LYS A 216 14.13 -4.81 -1.15
N SER A 217 13.06 -5.53 -0.86
CA SER A 217 13.07 -6.99 -0.98
C SER A 217 11.81 -7.58 -1.58
N ASN A 218 10.64 -7.02 -1.28
CA ASN A 218 9.37 -7.51 -1.74
C ASN A 218 9.00 -6.90 -3.09
N ASP A 219 8.21 -7.62 -3.87
CA ASP A 219 7.50 -7.05 -5.01
C ASP A 219 6.21 -6.42 -4.49
N GLU A 220 6.11 -5.10 -4.61
CA GLU A 220 4.98 -4.29 -4.10
C GLU A 220 4.55 -3.28 -5.15
N ASN A 221 3.28 -2.93 -5.18
CA ASN A 221 2.80 -1.80 -5.95
C ASN A 221 2.30 -0.66 -5.08
N THR A 222 2.50 0.55 -5.55
CA THR A 222 2.00 1.79 -4.96
C THR A 222 1.32 2.62 -6.03
N LEU A 223 0.08 2.99 -5.78
CA LEU A 223 -0.69 3.90 -6.63
C LEU A 223 -0.92 5.22 -5.88
N VAL A 224 -0.48 6.32 -6.48
CA VAL A 224 -0.76 7.69 -6.02
C VAL A 224 -1.88 8.27 -6.88
N ILE A 225 -2.89 8.83 -6.25
CA ILE A 225 -4.09 9.36 -6.91
C ILE A 225 -4.27 10.82 -6.51
N HIS A 226 -4.07 11.74 -7.44
CA HIS A 226 -4.35 13.16 -7.27
C HIS A 226 -5.80 13.43 -7.68
N ASN A 227 -6.71 13.32 -6.70
CA ASN A 227 -8.13 13.56 -6.90
C ASN A 227 -8.84 13.77 -5.56
N ALA A 228 -9.43 14.96 -5.37
CA ALA A 228 -10.09 15.34 -4.12
C ALA A 228 -11.34 14.50 -3.82
N GLU A 229 -12.08 14.07 -4.84
CA GLU A 229 -13.29 13.25 -4.64
C GLU A 229 -12.91 11.87 -4.12
N ILE A 230 -11.88 11.26 -4.72
CA ILE A 230 -11.34 9.97 -4.25
C ILE A 230 -10.74 10.13 -2.86
N ALA A 231 -9.96 11.20 -2.62
CA ALA A 231 -9.41 11.49 -1.29
C ALA A 231 -10.49 11.62 -0.22
N SER A 232 -11.64 12.21 -0.55
CA SER A 232 -12.80 12.31 0.36
C SER A 232 -13.36 10.94 0.74
N LEU A 233 -13.40 9.97 -0.17
CA LEU A 233 -13.83 8.61 0.13
C LEU A 233 -12.85 7.90 1.09
N TYR A 234 -11.55 8.06 0.86
CA TYR A 234 -10.52 7.51 1.75
C TYR A 234 -10.51 8.21 3.11
N LEU A 235 -10.76 9.53 3.17
CA LEU A 235 -10.94 10.23 4.44
C LEU A 235 -12.16 9.73 5.22
N SER A 236 -13.24 9.40 4.54
CA SER A 236 -14.43 8.81 5.17
C SER A 236 -14.12 7.45 5.79
N GLU A 237 -13.34 6.62 5.10
CA GLU A 237 -12.86 5.35 5.66
C GLU A 237 -11.87 5.58 6.81
N PHE A 238 -10.95 6.54 6.67
CA PHE A 238 -10.04 6.92 7.73
C PHE A 238 -10.79 7.31 9.01
N GLN A 239 -11.80 8.16 8.92
CA GLN A 239 -12.63 8.57 10.06
C GLN A 239 -13.35 7.38 10.69
N ARG A 240 -13.94 6.50 9.88
CA ARG A 240 -14.60 5.29 10.38
C ARG A 240 -13.65 4.38 11.17
N VAL A 241 -12.42 4.20 10.69
CA VAL A 241 -11.40 3.40 11.38
C VAL A 241 -10.90 4.12 12.64
N LEU A 242 -10.69 5.44 12.56
CA LEU A 242 -10.23 6.27 13.68
C LEU A 242 -11.25 6.29 14.83
N GLU A 243 -12.55 6.35 14.53
CA GLU A 243 -13.62 6.32 15.53
C GLU A 243 -13.68 4.98 16.28
N ALA A 244 -13.35 3.88 15.61
CA ALA A 244 -13.27 2.55 16.23
C ALA A 244 -11.95 2.31 16.97
N ALA A 245 -10.91 3.12 16.69
CA ALA A 245 -9.58 3.00 17.26
C ALA A 245 -9.52 3.57 18.67
N GLN A 246 -8.59 3.03 19.48
CA GLN A 246 -8.37 3.47 20.85
C GLN A 246 -6.94 3.98 21.02
N PRO A 247 -6.73 5.06 21.80
CA PRO A 247 -5.39 5.36 22.28
C PRO A 247 -4.92 4.21 23.18
N LEU A 248 -3.62 3.93 23.17
CA LEU A 248 -3.05 3.06 24.22
C LEU A 248 -3.44 3.66 25.58
N GLY A 249 -4.11 2.86 26.41
CA GLY A 249 -4.34 3.23 27.81
C GLY A 249 -3.00 3.49 28.51
N ASP A 250 -2.96 4.53 29.34
CA ASP A 250 -1.81 4.89 30.17
C ASP A 250 -1.48 3.78 31.15
#